data_7f7b4f290982c860cd1206e1cd1ce826
#
_entry.id   7f7b4f290982c860cd1206e1cd1ce826
#
_cell.length_a   1.000
_cell.length_b   1.000
_cell.length_c   1.000
_cell.angle_alpha   90.00
_cell.angle_beta   90.00
_cell.angle_gamma   90.00
#
_symmetry.space_group_name_H-M   'P 1'
#
loop_
_entity.id
_entity.type
_entity.pdbx_description
1 polymer ?
#
loop_
_entity_poly.entity_id
_entity_poly.type
_entity_poly.pdbx_seq_one_letter_code
_entity_poly.pdbx_strand_id
1 'polypeptide(L)'
;QFLDPDGSFPNHIPNPENKEAMQSIRNATVNNKADLGLIFDTDVDRMSAVLANGEEVNRDAIIAMISAILAPDYPNSTIITDSVTSDRLTYFLEDVLGLKHLCYMRGYKNVINKCKELNNAGVVSPLAMETSGHGALKDNYYLDDGAFLAVKLVIAVAKAKANGKTIDSLIEKLPPLVEEGEYRFKITTEDFKSYGKN
;
A
#
# COMPACT_ATOMS: atom_id res chain seq x y z
N GLN A 1 1.11 -10.55 17.84
CA GLN A 1 2.08 -11.65 18.05
C GLN A 1 3.51 -11.09 18.07
N PHE A 2 4.48 -11.87 18.61
CA PHE A 2 5.91 -11.50 18.70
C PHE A 2 6.13 -10.18 19.46
N LEU A 3 5.60 -10.10 20.67
CA LEU A 3 5.62 -8.86 21.48
C LEU A 3 7.00 -8.52 22.07
N ASP A 4 7.86 -9.53 22.21
CA ASP A 4 9.21 -9.32 22.74
C ASP A 4 10.12 -8.82 21.61
N PRO A 5 10.73 -7.64 21.75
CA PRO A 5 11.64 -7.09 20.75
C PRO A 5 12.87 -8.00 20.56
N ASP A 6 13.10 -8.45 19.33
CA ASP A 6 14.29 -9.24 18.97
C ASP A 6 14.83 -8.79 17.61
N GLY A 7 15.96 -8.09 17.62
CA GLY A 7 16.61 -7.57 16.42
C GLY A 7 17.21 -8.63 15.49
N SER A 8 17.16 -9.92 15.86
CA SER A 8 17.55 -11.03 14.98
C SER A 8 16.41 -11.49 14.05
N PHE A 9 15.17 -11.02 14.28
CA PHE A 9 13.97 -11.37 13.54
C PHE A 9 13.77 -12.89 13.35
N PRO A 10 13.74 -13.68 14.43
CA PRO A 10 13.79 -15.16 14.36
C PRO A 10 12.53 -15.78 13.76
N ASN A 11 11.41 -15.03 13.70
CA ASN A 11 10.11 -15.58 13.32
C ASN A 11 9.87 -15.55 11.80
N HIS A 12 10.27 -14.48 11.13
CA HIS A 12 10.21 -14.29 9.68
C HIS A 12 10.99 -13.03 9.28
N ILE A 13 11.29 -12.88 8.00
CA ILE A 13 11.87 -11.64 7.45
C ILE A 13 10.85 -10.50 7.67
N PRO A 14 11.27 -9.36 8.27
CA PRO A 14 10.38 -8.23 8.54
C PRO A 14 10.12 -7.41 7.27
N ASN A 15 9.35 -7.98 6.35
CA ASN A 15 8.98 -7.37 5.07
C ASN A 15 7.57 -7.79 4.68
N PRO A 16 6.63 -6.86 4.49
CA PRO A 16 5.26 -7.15 4.06
C PRO A 16 5.13 -7.90 2.73
N GLU A 17 6.15 -7.86 1.88
CA GLU A 17 6.17 -8.64 0.63
C GLU A 17 6.66 -10.09 0.82
N ASN A 18 7.16 -10.44 2.01
CA ASN A 18 7.64 -11.79 2.30
C ASN A 18 6.46 -12.75 2.53
N LYS A 19 6.44 -13.88 1.82
CA LYS A 19 5.34 -14.85 1.88
C LYS A 19 5.15 -15.46 3.26
N GLU A 20 6.23 -15.73 3.99
CA GLU A 20 6.16 -16.30 5.35
C GLU A 20 5.61 -15.27 6.33
N ALA A 21 6.03 -14.01 6.21
CA ALA A 21 5.51 -12.90 6.99
C ALA A 21 4.01 -12.70 6.76
N MET A 22 3.58 -12.68 5.50
CA MET A 22 2.15 -12.58 5.14
C MET A 22 1.35 -13.79 5.62
N GLN A 23 1.89 -15.01 5.50
CA GLN A 23 1.21 -16.19 6.03
C GLN A 23 1.08 -16.15 7.55
N SER A 24 2.08 -15.61 8.26
CA SER A 24 2.05 -15.43 9.72
C SER A 24 0.91 -14.51 10.15
N ILE A 25 0.80 -13.32 9.55
CA ILE A 25 -0.28 -12.38 9.90
C ILE A 25 -1.66 -12.90 9.46
N ARG A 26 -1.76 -13.58 8.32
CA ARG A 26 -2.98 -14.23 7.86
C ARG A 26 -3.50 -15.24 8.87
N ASN A 27 -2.63 -16.14 9.33
CA ASN A 27 -2.97 -17.13 10.34
C ASN A 27 -3.41 -16.45 11.64
N ALA A 28 -2.69 -15.43 12.09
CA ALA A 28 -3.04 -14.70 13.30
C ALA A 28 -4.40 -14.01 13.19
N THR A 29 -4.69 -13.36 12.05
CA THR A 29 -5.96 -12.68 11.80
C THR A 29 -7.13 -13.65 11.83
N VAL A 30 -7.05 -14.75 11.09
CA VAL A 30 -8.14 -15.73 10.99
C VAL A 30 -8.34 -16.49 12.31
N ASN A 31 -7.26 -16.98 12.94
CA ASN A 31 -7.34 -17.77 14.16
C ASN A 31 -7.88 -16.97 15.35
N ASN A 32 -7.60 -15.69 15.42
CA ASN A 32 -8.09 -14.79 16.46
C ASN A 32 -9.41 -14.09 16.09
N LYS A 33 -9.97 -14.37 14.91
CA LYS A 33 -11.20 -13.72 14.40
C LYS A 33 -11.09 -12.20 14.45
N ALA A 34 -9.92 -11.67 14.11
CA ALA A 34 -9.68 -10.25 14.07
C ALA A 34 -10.38 -9.61 12.86
N ASP A 35 -10.84 -8.37 13.00
CA ASP A 35 -11.46 -7.62 11.91
C ASP A 35 -10.44 -7.20 10.83
N LEU A 36 -9.16 -7.06 11.22
CA LEU A 36 -8.06 -6.67 10.34
C LEU A 36 -6.73 -7.18 10.92
N GLY A 37 -5.86 -7.68 10.07
CA GLY A 37 -4.45 -7.92 10.35
C GLY A 37 -3.58 -6.82 9.73
N LEU A 38 -2.56 -6.38 10.45
CA LEU A 38 -1.61 -5.38 9.98
C LEU A 38 -0.20 -5.92 10.10
N ILE A 39 0.62 -5.71 9.08
CA ILE A 39 2.03 -6.11 9.07
C ILE A 39 2.88 -4.95 8.56
N PHE A 40 4.05 -4.80 9.16
CA PHE A 40 5.00 -3.74 8.89
C PHE A 40 6.38 -4.33 8.60
N ASP A 41 7.24 -3.52 8.05
CA ASP A 41 8.67 -3.81 7.99
C ASP A 41 9.42 -3.29 9.23
N THR A 42 10.75 -3.28 9.15
CA THR A 42 11.64 -3.05 10.31
C THR A 42 11.48 -1.67 10.94
N ASP A 43 11.35 -0.63 10.13
CA ASP A 43 11.27 0.78 10.53
C ASP A 43 9.88 1.38 10.34
N VAL A 44 8.89 0.50 9.99
CA VAL A 44 7.46 0.81 9.96
C VAL A 44 7.09 1.86 8.89
N ASP A 45 7.92 2.03 7.89
CA ASP A 45 7.61 2.90 6.74
C ASP A 45 6.80 2.18 5.65
N ARG A 46 6.76 0.83 5.68
CA ARG A 46 5.91 0.00 4.82
C ARG A 46 4.85 -0.76 5.61
N MET A 47 3.69 -0.92 5.00
CA MET A 47 2.62 -1.70 5.59
C MET A 47 1.84 -2.49 4.54
N SER A 48 1.28 -3.62 4.97
CA SER A 48 0.23 -4.36 4.28
C SER A 48 -0.83 -4.83 5.26
N ALA A 49 -1.96 -5.28 4.75
CA ALA A 49 -3.09 -5.69 5.59
C ALA A 49 -3.63 -7.06 5.17
N VAL A 50 -4.37 -7.68 6.08
CA VAL A 50 -5.13 -8.91 5.85
C VAL A 50 -6.54 -8.71 6.37
N LEU A 51 -7.53 -9.03 5.55
CA LEU A 51 -8.95 -8.95 5.91
C LEU A 51 -9.34 -10.07 6.88
N ALA A 52 -10.49 -9.93 7.50
CA ALA A 52 -11.03 -10.91 8.46
C ALA A 52 -11.18 -12.33 7.85
N ASN A 53 -11.42 -12.45 6.54
CA ASN A 53 -11.50 -13.71 5.80
C ASN A 53 -10.12 -14.30 5.44
N GLY A 54 -9.02 -13.62 5.76
CA GLY A 54 -7.65 -14.04 5.42
C GLY A 54 -7.18 -13.57 4.04
N GLU A 55 -7.94 -12.77 3.34
CA GLU A 55 -7.52 -12.18 2.06
C GLU A 55 -6.47 -11.09 2.28
N GLU A 56 -5.40 -11.14 1.49
CA GLU A 56 -4.30 -10.19 1.55
C GLU A 56 -4.67 -8.90 0.82
N VAL A 57 -4.47 -7.76 1.50
CA VAL A 57 -4.61 -6.42 0.92
C VAL A 57 -3.23 -5.81 0.79
N ASN A 58 -2.60 -6.07 -0.31
CA ASN A 58 -1.24 -5.64 -0.65
C ASN A 58 -1.19 -5.04 -2.06
N ARG A 59 -0.04 -4.49 -2.47
CA ARG A 59 0.21 -3.97 -3.82
C ARG A 59 -0.90 -2.99 -4.28
N ASP A 60 -1.55 -3.25 -5.42
CA ASP A 60 -2.66 -2.42 -5.92
C ASP A 60 -3.84 -2.31 -4.95
N ALA A 61 -4.15 -3.40 -4.24
CA ALA A 61 -5.32 -3.46 -3.37
C ALA A 61 -5.17 -2.51 -2.16
N ILE A 62 -3.98 -2.39 -1.58
CA ILE A 62 -3.76 -1.46 -0.46
C ILE A 62 -3.81 -0.01 -0.94
N ILE A 63 -3.27 0.29 -2.13
CA ILE A 63 -3.35 1.63 -2.74
C ILE A 63 -4.82 1.98 -3.02
N ALA A 64 -5.57 1.06 -3.62
CA ALA A 64 -6.99 1.24 -3.89
C ALA A 64 -7.79 1.52 -2.62
N MET A 65 -7.52 0.76 -1.54
CA MET A 65 -8.23 0.89 -0.27
C MET A 65 -7.94 2.23 0.42
N ILE A 66 -6.68 2.65 0.50
CA ILE A 66 -6.32 3.96 1.05
C ILE A 66 -6.92 5.09 0.20
N SER A 67 -6.88 4.95 -1.13
CA SER A 67 -7.48 5.93 -2.05
C SER A 67 -8.99 6.04 -1.86
N ALA A 68 -9.69 4.92 -1.68
CA ALA A 68 -11.13 4.91 -1.42
C ALA A 68 -11.49 5.58 -0.06
N ILE A 69 -10.63 5.45 0.95
CA ILE A 69 -10.78 6.14 2.23
C ILE A 69 -10.64 7.66 2.06
N LEU A 70 -9.74 8.11 1.18
CA LEU A 70 -9.45 9.54 0.97
C LEU A 70 -10.39 10.22 -0.02
N ALA A 71 -10.96 9.47 -0.97
CA ALA A 71 -11.76 10.04 -2.07
C ALA A 71 -12.89 10.98 -1.63
N PRO A 72 -13.65 10.71 -0.55
CA PRO A 72 -14.69 11.62 -0.08
C PRO A 72 -14.17 13.01 0.37
N ASP A 73 -12.98 13.03 0.97
CA ASP A 73 -12.37 14.26 1.49
C ASP A 73 -11.57 15.03 0.42
N TYR A 74 -11.14 14.30 -0.63
CA TYR A 74 -10.29 14.83 -1.72
C TYR A 74 -10.85 14.50 -3.12
N PRO A 75 -12.07 14.91 -3.46
CA PRO A 75 -12.67 14.61 -4.76
C PRO A 75 -11.85 15.22 -5.91
N ASN A 76 -11.77 14.48 -7.04
CA ASN A 76 -11.01 14.85 -8.25
C ASN A 76 -9.49 15.07 -8.02
N SER A 77 -8.94 14.62 -6.90
CA SER A 77 -7.51 14.73 -6.61
C SER A 77 -6.68 13.73 -7.41
N THR A 78 -5.37 13.92 -7.42
CA THR A 78 -4.41 13.04 -8.11
C THR A 78 -3.74 12.10 -7.10
N ILE A 79 -3.85 10.81 -7.32
CA ILE A 79 -3.10 9.77 -6.58
C ILE A 79 -1.84 9.44 -7.37
N ILE A 80 -0.69 9.45 -6.69
CA ILE A 80 0.59 9.13 -7.31
C ILE A 80 1.03 7.75 -6.86
N THR A 81 1.40 6.92 -7.82
CA THR A 81 1.89 5.57 -7.57
C THR A 81 3.20 5.30 -8.31
N ASP A 82 3.85 4.20 -7.96
CA ASP A 82 4.99 3.73 -8.73
C ASP A 82 4.58 3.12 -10.08
N SER A 83 5.56 2.91 -10.95
CA SER A 83 5.35 2.47 -12.34
C SER A 83 5.00 0.99 -12.50
N VAL A 84 4.89 0.23 -11.42
CA VAL A 84 4.56 -1.21 -11.48
C VAL A 84 3.11 -1.50 -11.06
N THR A 85 2.29 -0.48 -10.88
CA THR A 85 0.84 -0.61 -10.70
C THR A 85 0.16 -1.05 -11.99
N SER A 86 -0.97 -1.72 -11.87
CA SER A 86 -1.70 -2.30 -12.99
C SER A 86 -2.83 -1.40 -13.50
N ASP A 87 -3.31 -1.68 -14.73
CA ASP A 87 -4.46 -0.99 -15.33
C ASP A 87 -5.74 -1.11 -14.50
N ARG A 88 -5.91 -2.20 -13.73
CA ARG A 88 -7.06 -2.36 -12.83
C ARG A 88 -7.10 -1.27 -11.74
N LEU A 89 -5.92 -0.85 -11.25
CA LEU A 89 -5.83 0.23 -10.28
C LEU A 89 -6.18 1.57 -10.93
N THR A 90 -5.68 1.84 -12.14
CA THR A 90 -6.04 3.04 -12.91
C THR A 90 -7.55 3.13 -13.11
N TYR A 91 -8.17 2.06 -13.61
CA TYR A 91 -9.62 1.97 -13.76
C TYR A 91 -10.36 2.26 -12.45
N PHE A 92 -9.92 1.65 -11.35
CA PHE A 92 -10.58 1.84 -10.06
C PHE A 92 -10.46 3.28 -9.55
N LEU A 93 -9.29 3.89 -9.67
CA LEU A 93 -9.07 5.27 -9.23
C LEU A 93 -9.85 6.28 -10.09
N GLU A 94 -9.84 6.11 -11.42
CA GLU A 94 -10.40 7.09 -12.34
C GLU A 94 -11.90 6.86 -12.57
N ASP A 95 -12.30 5.64 -12.95
CA ASP A 95 -13.68 5.36 -13.36
C ASP A 95 -14.60 5.05 -12.17
N VAL A 96 -14.07 4.47 -11.08
CA VAL A 96 -14.89 4.11 -9.91
C VAL A 96 -14.88 5.22 -8.85
N LEU A 97 -13.69 5.75 -8.51
CA LEU A 97 -13.55 6.77 -7.45
C LEU A 97 -13.62 8.21 -7.96
N GLY A 98 -13.51 8.45 -9.28
CA GLY A 98 -13.48 9.80 -9.87
C GLY A 98 -12.23 10.60 -9.50
N LEU A 99 -11.14 9.91 -9.19
CA LEU A 99 -9.84 10.50 -8.93
C LEU A 99 -9.00 10.56 -10.22
N LYS A 100 -7.79 11.07 -10.15
CA LYS A 100 -6.82 11.03 -11.23
C LYS A 100 -5.67 10.12 -10.82
N HIS A 101 -5.15 9.33 -11.75
CA HIS A 101 -4.03 8.45 -11.49
C HIS A 101 -2.76 8.94 -12.22
N LEU A 102 -1.67 9.06 -11.50
CA LEU A 102 -0.35 9.36 -12.06
C LEU A 102 0.64 8.27 -11.68
N CYS A 103 0.89 7.33 -12.60
CA CYS A 103 2.02 6.43 -12.49
C CYS A 103 3.33 7.21 -12.68
N TYR A 104 4.26 7.05 -11.75
CA TYR A 104 5.52 7.76 -11.77
C TYR A 104 6.70 6.80 -11.57
N MET A 105 7.89 7.30 -11.74
CA MET A 105 9.11 6.52 -11.61
C MET A 105 9.19 5.86 -10.23
N ARG A 106 9.41 4.53 -10.21
CA ARG A 106 9.55 3.72 -9.00
C ARG A 106 10.62 4.27 -8.05
N GLY A 107 10.37 4.14 -6.77
CA GLY A 107 11.17 4.58 -5.64
C GLY A 107 10.41 5.59 -4.79
N TYR A 108 10.22 5.26 -3.50
CA TYR A 108 9.37 6.04 -2.59
C TYR A 108 9.70 7.55 -2.59
N LYS A 109 10.98 7.91 -2.66
CA LYS A 109 11.40 9.33 -2.77
C LYS A 109 10.87 9.99 -4.05
N ASN A 110 10.81 9.25 -5.16
CA ASN A 110 10.34 9.79 -6.44
C ASN A 110 8.84 10.12 -6.38
N VAL A 111 8.02 9.14 -5.94
CA VAL A 111 6.56 9.33 -5.84
C VAL A 111 6.19 10.39 -4.81
N ILE A 112 6.87 10.42 -3.65
CA ILE A 112 6.64 11.43 -2.61
C ILE A 112 7.04 12.82 -3.08
N ASN A 113 8.19 12.98 -3.70
CA ASN A 113 8.64 14.26 -4.23
C ASN A 113 7.71 14.77 -5.34
N LYS A 114 7.22 13.88 -6.18
CA LYS A 114 6.23 14.23 -7.22
C LYS A 114 4.91 14.70 -6.61
N CYS A 115 4.46 14.06 -5.53
CA CYS A 115 3.29 14.47 -4.78
C CYS A 115 3.45 15.90 -4.21
N LYS A 116 4.60 16.19 -3.60
CA LYS A 116 4.94 17.54 -3.10
C LYS A 116 4.96 18.57 -4.24
N GLU A 117 5.59 18.23 -5.36
CA GLU A 117 5.67 19.09 -6.56
C GLU A 117 4.27 19.46 -7.05
N LEU A 118 3.37 18.48 -7.21
CA LEU A 118 1.99 18.73 -7.66
C LEU A 118 1.24 19.66 -6.69
N ASN A 119 1.31 19.40 -5.39
CA ASN A 119 0.66 20.25 -4.41
C ASN A 119 1.23 21.69 -4.42
N ASN A 120 2.54 21.86 -4.59
CA ASN A 120 3.18 23.18 -4.73
C ASN A 120 2.74 23.90 -6.01
N ALA A 121 2.39 23.16 -7.05
CA ALA A 121 1.85 23.70 -8.30
C ALA A 121 0.32 23.92 -8.26
N GLY A 122 -0.32 23.70 -7.10
CA GLY A 122 -1.77 23.90 -6.92
C GLY A 122 -2.62 22.70 -7.34
N VAL A 123 -2.02 21.58 -7.70
CA VAL A 123 -2.75 20.33 -7.99
C VAL A 123 -2.89 19.52 -6.70
N VAL A 124 -4.12 19.26 -6.29
CA VAL A 124 -4.36 18.48 -5.07
C VAL A 124 -3.95 17.04 -5.26
N SER A 125 -2.98 16.59 -4.46
CA SER A 125 -2.50 15.22 -4.42
C SER A 125 -2.35 14.80 -2.96
N PRO A 126 -3.32 14.05 -2.39
CA PRO A 126 -3.30 13.69 -0.97
C PRO A 126 -2.43 12.48 -0.65
N LEU A 127 -2.12 11.62 -1.63
CA LEU A 127 -1.44 10.35 -1.45
C LEU A 127 -0.37 10.12 -2.52
N ALA A 128 0.80 9.73 -2.06
CA ALA A 128 1.81 9.03 -2.85
C ALA A 128 2.02 7.65 -2.24
N MET A 129 1.88 6.58 -3.02
CA MET A 129 2.01 5.22 -2.48
C MET A 129 2.61 4.26 -3.52
N GLU A 130 3.43 3.33 -3.05
CA GLU A 130 4.03 2.29 -3.87
C GLU A 130 3.42 0.90 -3.60
N THR A 131 3.52 0.03 -4.58
CA THR A 131 3.11 -1.37 -4.46
C THR A 131 3.87 -2.15 -3.38
N SER A 132 5.04 -1.66 -2.97
CA SER A 132 5.85 -2.23 -1.89
C SER A 132 5.30 -1.94 -0.48
N GLY A 133 4.30 -1.06 -0.36
CA GLY A 133 3.70 -0.68 0.92
C GLY A 133 4.17 0.65 1.49
N HIS A 134 5.19 1.29 0.89
CA HIS A 134 5.55 2.68 1.19
C HIS A 134 4.40 3.61 0.87
N GLY A 135 4.15 4.58 1.74
CA GLY A 135 3.10 5.54 1.47
C GLY A 135 3.15 6.79 2.33
N ALA A 136 2.91 7.91 1.69
CA ALA A 136 2.96 9.23 2.29
C ALA A 136 1.67 10.01 2.03
N LEU A 137 1.13 10.58 3.09
CA LEU A 137 -0.06 11.42 3.04
C LEU A 137 0.29 12.89 3.21
N LYS A 138 -0.39 13.74 2.46
CA LYS A 138 -0.31 15.20 2.63
C LYS A 138 -0.63 15.61 4.06
N ASP A 139 -1.65 14.99 4.68
CA ASP A 139 -2.08 15.25 6.06
C ASP A 139 -1.01 14.89 7.10
N ASN A 140 -0.08 14.02 6.74
CA ASN A 140 1.05 13.62 7.56
C ASN A 140 2.37 14.21 7.05
N TYR A 141 2.36 15.44 6.55
CA TYR A 141 3.54 16.18 6.09
C TYR A 141 4.36 15.45 5.01
N TYR A 142 3.73 14.54 4.28
CA TYR A 142 4.39 13.66 3.29
C TYR A 142 5.49 12.78 3.89
N LEU A 143 5.37 12.42 5.16
CA LEU A 143 6.24 11.40 5.76
C LEU A 143 5.88 10.04 5.17
N ASP A 144 6.88 9.25 4.84
CA ASP A 144 6.74 7.84 4.51
C ASP A 144 6.45 7.10 5.81
N ASP A 145 5.20 6.67 6.02
CA ASP A 145 4.72 6.28 7.35
C ASP A 145 3.62 5.21 7.24
N GLY A 146 4.05 3.96 7.35
CA GLY A 146 3.14 2.81 7.35
C GLY A 146 2.21 2.77 8.56
N ALA A 147 2.66 3.27 9.72
CA ALA A 147 1.81 3.31 10.92
C ALA A 147 0.65 4.30 10.75
N PHE A 148 0.88 5.46 10.15
CA PHE A 148 -0.18 6.43 9.89
C PHE A 148 -1.21 5.88 8.88
N LEU A 149 -0.76 5.18 7.82
CA LEU A 149 -1.64 4.47 6.89
C LEU A 149 -2.48 3.42 7.62
N ALA A 150 -1.86 2.64 8.50
CA ALA A 150 -2.55 1.62 9.30
C ALA A 150 -3.64 2.21 10.19
N VAL A 151 -3.40 3.37 10.82
CA VAL A 151 -4.42 4.08 11.62
C VAL A 151 -5.61 4.48 10.75
N LYS A 152 -5.39 4.95 9.51
CA LYS A 152 -6.48 5.22 8.55
C LYS A 152 -7.33 3.98 8.27
N LEU A 153 -6.68 2.80 8.08
CA LEU A 153 -7.40 1.54 7.90
C LEU A 153 -8.21 1.14 9.13
N VAL A 154 -7.63 1.22 10.32
CA VAL A 154 -8.33 0.89 11.58
C VAL A 154 -9.57 1.76 11.77
N ILE A 155 -9.45 3.06 11.51
CA ILE A 155 -10.60 3.98 11.56
C ILE A 155 -11.66 3.59 10.52
N ALA A 156 -11.24 3.22 9.30
CA ALA A 156 -12.16 2.79 8.25
C ALA A 156 -12.89 1.48 8.61
N VAL A 157 -12.19 0.50 9.20
CA VAL A 157 -12.81 -0.73 9.75
C VAL A 157 -13.86 -0.40 10.79
N ALA A 158 -13.54 0.47 11.75
CA ALA A 158 -14.49 0.87 12.80
C ALA A 158 -15.74 1.56 12.22
N LYS A 159 -15.54 2.47 11.25
CA LYS A 159 -16.65 3.14 10.55
C LYS A 159 -17.50 2.17 9.72
N ALA A 160 -16.88 1.25 8.98
CA ALA A 160 -17.60 0.23 8.21
C ALA A 160 -18.44 -0.64 9.13
N LYS A 161 -17.86 -1.16 10.22
CA LYS A 161 -18.53 -2.00 11.20
C LYS A 161 -19.71 -1.30 11.88
N ALA A 162 -19.57 -0.02 12.23
CA ALA A 162 -20.66 0.79 12.78
C ALA A 162 -21.85 0.93 11.82
N ASN A 163 -21.62 0.79 10.51
CA ASN A 163 -22.64 0.83 9.45
C ASN A 163 -23.06 -0.57 8.96
N GLY A 164 -22.71 -1.65 9.69
CA GLY A 164 -23.04 -3.03 9.33
C GLY A 164 -22.34 -3.53 8.05
N LYS A 165 -21.20 -2.92 7.70
CA LYS A 165 -20.37 -3.26 6.54
C LYS A 165 -19.01 -3.76 6.97
N THR A 166 -18.28 -4.32 6.03
CA THR A 166 -16.87 -4.69 6.16
C THR A 166 -16.00 -3.76 5.31
N ILE A 167 -14.70 -3.67 5.61
CA ILE A 167 -13.80 -2.72 4.93
C ILE A 167 -13.56 -3.09 3.46
N ASP A 168 -13.66 -4.37 3.10
CA ASP A 168 -13.55 -4.87 1.73
C ASP A 168 -14.59 -4.24 0.79
N SER A 169 -15.74 -3.80 1.32
CA SER A 169 -16.73 -3.05 0.54
C SER A 169 -16.17 -1.78 -0.11
N LEU A 170 -15.06 -1.24 0.39
CA LEU A 170 -14.40 -0.08 -0.20
C LEU A 170 -13.75 -0.39 -1.55
N ILE A 171 -13.35 -1.63 -1.76
CA ILE A 171 -12.66 -2.08 -2.98
C ILE A 171 -13.41 -3.19 -3.73
N GLU A 172 -14.70 -3.41 -3.43
CA GLU A 172 -15.50 -4.45 -4.09
C GLU A 172 -15.57 -4.31 -5.62
N LYS A 173 -15.39 -3.09 -6.13
CA LYS A 173 -15.35 -2.78 -7.57
C LYS A 173 -13.94 -2.80 -8.17
N LEU A 174 -12.91 -3.07 -7.38
CA LEU A 174 -11.56 -3.27 -7.92
C LEU A 174 -11.56 -4.60 -8.70
N PRO A 175 -11.25 -4.59 -10.01
CA PRO A 175 -11.23 -5.83 -10.78
C PRO A 175 -10.24 -6.84 -10.18
N PRO A 176 -10.49 -8.15 -10.33
CA PRO A 176 -9.55 -9.17 -9.86
C PRO A 176 -8.21 -9.06 -10.59
N LEU A 177 -7.15 -9.43 -9.90
CA LEU A 177 -5.84 -9.56 -10.51
C LEU A 177 -5.86 -10.76 -11.46
N VAL A 178 -5.56 -10.53 -12.74
CA VAL A 178 -5.60 -11.58 -13.77
C VAL A 178 -4.29 -12.36 -13.79
N GLU A 179 -3.16 -11.65 -13.80
CA GLU A 179 -1.82 -12.23 -13.79
C GLU A 179 -0.84 -11.26 -13.14
N GLU A 180 0.12 -11.81 -12.42
CA GLU A 180 1.23 -11.06 -11.83
C GLU A 180 2.51 -11.91 -11.94
N GLY A 181 3.60 -11.27 -12.38
CA GLY A 181 4.91 -11.91 -12.47
C GLY A 181 6.03 -10.95 -12.09
N GLU A 182 6.88 -11.36 -11.15
CA GLU A 182 8.12 -10.66 -10.85
C GLU A 182 9.30 -11.57 -11.21
N TYR A 183 10.19 -11.07 -12.06
CA TYR A 183 11.40 -11.78 -12.48
C TYR A 183 12.63 -11.04 -11.98
N ARG A 184 13.43 -11.70 -11.16
CA ARG A 184 14.67 -11.15 -10.61
C ARG A 184 15.87 -11.77 -11.31
N PHE A 185 16.68 -10.94 -11.98
CA PHE A 185 17.89 -11.35 -12.65
C PHE A 185 19.11 -10.87 -11.86
N LYS A 186 20.08 -11.76 -11.66
CA LYS A 186 21.36 -11.40 -11.06
C LYS A 186 22.28 -10.84 -12.13
N ILE A 187 22.66 -9.57 -11.99
CA ILE A 187 23.73 -8.98 -12.82
C ILE A 187 25.06 -9.56 -12.34
N THR A 188 25.81 -10.21 -13.25
CA THR A 188 27.06 -10.92 -12.94
C THR A 188 28.32 -10.11 -13.23
N THR A 189 28.19 -8.93 -13.86
CA THR A 189 29.32 -8.04 -14.09
C THR A 189 29.67 -7.25 -12.83
N GLU A 190 30.98 -6.97 -12.63
CA GLU A 190 31.46 -6.16 -11.52
C GLU A 190 30.95 -4.71 -11.60
N ASP A 191 30.84 -4.16 -12.81
CA ASP A 191 30.29 -2.81 -13.05
C ASP A 191 28.77 -2.87 -13.32
N PHE A 192 28.02 -3.39 -12.34
CA PHE A 192 26.55 -3.47 -12.42
C PHE A 192 25.85 -2.11 -12.55
N LYS A 193 26.48 -1.02 -12.05
CA LYS A 193 25.89 0.34 -12.13
C LYS A 193 25.87 0.89 -13.55
N SER A 194 26.94 0.69 -14.31
CA SER A 194 26.98 1.08 -15.73
C SER A 194 26.09 0.19 -16.57
N TYR A 195 26.08 -1.12 -16.29
CA TYR A 195 25.21 -2.07 -16.99
C TYR A 195 23.73 -1.74 -16.85
N GLY A 196 23.29 -1.33 -15.65
CA GLY A 196 21.89 -0.98 -15.40
C GLY A 196 21.44 0.37 -15.93
N LYS A 197 22.36 1.18 -16.52
CA LYS A 197 22.05 2.47 -17.16
C LYS A 197 21.84 2.37 -18.68
N ASN A 198 22.22 1.27 -19.28
CA ASN A 198 22.07 0.98 -20.70
C ASN A 198 20.82 0.11 -20.94
#